data_59caa01540d4a6feab90233c6b0fb616
#
_entry.id   59caa01540d4a6feab90233c6b0fb616
#
_cell.length_a   1.000
_cell.length_b   1.000
_cell.length_c   1.000
_cell.angle_alpha   90.00
_cell.angle_beta   90.00
_cell.angle_gamma   90.00
#
_symmetry.space_group_name_H-M   'P 1'
#
loop_
_entity.id
_entity.type
_entity.pdbx_description
1 polymer ?
#
loop_
_entity_poly.entity_id
_entity_poly.type
_entity_poly.pdbx_seq_one_letter_code
_entity_poly.pdbx_strand_id
1 'polypeptide(L)'
;MKHLLKMSDLSPAELHHILDVAEELKAEQKAGTTPALLKGRSVALMFSKNSTRTRTSFEVGVYQLGGLGNYMNAATELQSGRGEPLKDTARVLGRYYDCVVWRTYRQCDLEEFAELAGVPVINGLTDYAHPCQVLADLMTIRERRGTLEGQKLCFIGDGCSMANSLIVGGLLAGMRVTCVCPEGYRPAADVLMFAHKYGEKFHLLTDPAEGVKDADVVVTAAWNTAPGTPESERRLRDFAGFQVTGRLMEGAKPDAMLLHCLPAHRGEEISAAVFEEHANEIFTEAENRLHVQKAVLAILLAGL
;
A
#
# COMPACT_ATOMS: atom_id res chain seq x y z
N MET A 1 -17.92 -1.79 -3.25
CA MET A 1 -16.67 -1.51 -4.03
C MET A 1 -16.73 -2.15 -5.41
N LYS A 2 -16.37 -1.44 -6.50
CA LYS A 2 -16.30 -2.02 -7.87
C LYS A 2 -14.86 -2.34 -8.29
N HIS A 3 -13.92 -1.48 -7.91
CA HIS A 3 -12.49 -1.59 -8.14
C HIS A 3 -11.76 -1.14 -6.87
N LEU A 4 -10.46 -1.38 -6.78
CA LEU A 4 -9.60 -0.79 -5.75
C LEU A 4 -8.42 -0.11 -6.45
N LEU A 5 -8.58 1.15 -6.88
CA LEU A 5 -7.55 1.89 -7.60
C LEU A 5 -6.74 2.81 -6.68
N LYS A 6 -7.39 3.36 -5.64
CA LYS A 6 -6.79 4.24 -4.61
C LYS A 6 -7.61 4.17 -3.32
N MET A 7 -7.06 4.62 -2.20
CA MET A 7 -7.76 4.57 -0.91
C MET A 7 -9.01 5.42 -0.87
N SER A 8 -9.06 6.52 -1.62
CA SER A 8 -10.24 7.40 -1.71
C SER A 8 -11.43 6.79 -2.46
N ASP A 9 -11.28 5.61 -3.06
CA ASP A 9 -12.39 4.86 -3.66
C ASP A 9 -13.22 4.13 -2.60
N LEU A 10 -12.70 4.03 -1.37
CA LEU A 10 -13.35 3.36 -0.25
C LEU A 10 -14.10 4.35 0.64
N SER A 11 -15.27 3.94 1.09
CA SER A 11 -15.88 4.53 2.28
C SER A 11 -15.20 3.99 3.56
N PRO A 12 -15.34 4.67 4.71
CA PRO A 12 -14.87 4.13 6.00
C PRO A 12 -15.43 2.73 6.29
N ALA A 13 -16.70 2.48 5.98
CA ALA A 13 -17.33 1.17 6.19
C ALA A 13 -16.71 0.07 5.33
N GLU A 14 -16.44 0.34 4.04
CA GLU A 14 -15.78 -0.61 3.15
C GLU A 14 -14.34 -0.90 3.59
N LEU A 15 -13.62 0.13 4.06
CA LEU A 15 -12.27 -0.05 4.60
C LEU A 15 -12.28 -1.00 5.80
N HIS A 16 -13.14 -0.77 6.79
CA HIS A 16 -13.25 -1.64 7.96
C HIS A 16 -13.70 -3.04 7.59
N HIS A 17 -14.65 -3.19 6.67
CA HIS A 17 -15.10 -4.48 6.18
C HIS A 17 -13.96 -5.29 5.50
N ILE A 18 -13.11 -4.64 4.70
CA ILE A 18 -11.93 -5.31 4.12
C ILE A 18 -11.01 -5.82 5.23
N LEU A 19 -10.77 -5.03 6.28
CA LEU A 19 -9.93 -5.43 7.39
C LEU A 19 -10.54 -6.60 8.19
N ASP A 20 -11.86 -6.60 8.42
CA ASP A 20 -12.58 -7.68 9.12
C ASP A 20 -12.46 -9.00 8.35
N VAL A 21 -12.76 -9.00 7.05
CA VAL A 21 -12.61 -10.17 6.19
C VAL A 21 -11.13 -10.63 6.13
N ALA A 22 -10.16 -9.71 6.14
CA ALA A 22 -8.75 -10.07 6.14
C ALA A 22 -8.31 -10.79 7.43
N GLU A 23 -8.79 -10.33 8.59
CA GLU A 23 -8.53 -10.97 9.90
C GLU A 23 -9.17 -12.35 9.99
N GLU A 24 -10.41 -12.51 9.50
CA GLU A 24 -11.09 -13.81 9.42
C GLU A 24 -10.30 -14.79 8.53
N LEU A 25 -9.94 -14.40 7.32
CA LEU A 25 -9.16 -15.23 6.40
C LEU A 25 -7.75 -15.55 6.93
N LYS A 26 -7.15 -14.65 7.72
CA LYS A 26 -5.88 -14.93 8.42
C LYS A 26 -6.07 -15.96 9.51
N ALA A 27 -7.11 -15.84 10.32
CA ALA A 27 -7.43 -16.77 11.40
C ALA A 27 -7.74 -18.18 10.85
N GLU A 28 -8.55 -18.27 9.80
CA GLU A 28 -8.85 -19.55 9.12
C GLU A 28 -7.57 -20.21 8.59
N GLN A 29 -6.70 -19.46 7.92
CA GLN A 29 -5.43 -19.99 7.41
C GLN A 29 -4.54 -20.52 8.55
N LYS A 30 -4.46 -19.81 9.67
CA LYS A 30 -3.70 -20.26 10.87
C LYS A 30 -4.32 -21.53 11.49
N ALA A 31 -5.62 -21.70 11.37
CA ALA A 31 -6.34 -22.92 11.79
C ALA A 31 -6.24 -24.07 10.76
N GLY A 32 -5.51 -23.88 9.66
CA GLY A 32 -5.36 -24.91 8.61
C GLY A 32 -6.54 -24.98 7.63
N THR A 33 -7.46 -24.02 7.67
CA THR A 33 -8.63 -23.95 6.77
C THR A 33 -8.33 -22.98 5.64
N THR A 34 -8.61 -23.39 4.40
CA THR A 34 -8.48 -22.55 3.21
C THR A 34 -9.79 -22.56 2.43
N PRO A 35 -10.63 -21.53 2.56
CA PRO A 35 -11.91 -21.48 1.87
C PRO A 35 -11.71 -21.28 0.36
N ALA A 36 -12.37 -22.12 -0.46
CA ALA A 36 -12.25 -22.07 -1.92
C ALA A 36 -13.15 -20.98 -2.54
N LEU A 37 -13.08 -19.75 -2.04
CA LEU A 37 -13.94 -18.63 -2.44
C LEU A 37 -13.79 -18.23 -3.90
N LEU A 38 -12.62 -18.50 -4.50
CA LEU A 38 -12.34 -18.21 -5.92
C LEU A 38 -12.32 -19.46 -6.80
N LYS A 39 -12.98 -20.55 -6.39
CA LYS A 39 -13.06 -21.75 -7.21
C LYS A 39 -13.64 -21.45 -8.60
N GLY A 40 -12.88 -21.78 -9.65
CA GLY A 40 -13.25 -21.53 -11.04
C GLY A 40 -13.07 -20.09 -11.52
N ARG A 41 -12.50 -19.20 -10.67
CA ARG A 41 -12.16 -17.82 -11.04
C ARG A 41 -10.71 -17.70 -11.48
N SER A 42 -10.46 -16.77 -12.39
CA SER A 42 -9.16 -16.45 -12.94
C SER A 42 -8.81 -14.98 -12.71
N VAL A 43 -7.59 -14.71 -12.25
CA VAL A 43 -7.08 -13.38 -11.95
C VAL A 43 -5.82 -13.13 -12.78
N ALA A 44 -5.85 -12.09 -13.62
CA ALA A 44 -4.66 -11.62 -14.31
C ALA A 44 -3.77 -10.83 -13.35
N LEU A 45 -2.51 -11.21 -13.24
CA LEU A 45 -1.49 -10.52 -12.43
C LEU A 45 -0.51 -9.82 -13.37
N MET A 46 -0.88 -8.60 -13.78
CA MET A 46 -0.19 -7.82 -14.80
C MET A 46 0.81 -6.86 -14.17
N PHE A 47 2.10 -6.97 -14.51
CA PHE A 47 3.16 -6.20 -13.90
C PHE A 47 4.06 -5.52 -14.93
N SER A 48 4.09 -4.19 -14.94
CA SER A 48 4.98 -3.38 -15.79
C SER A 48 6.35 -3.14 -15.14
N LYS A 49 6.50 -3.46 -13.85
CA LYS A 49 7.74 -3.35 -13.08
C LYS A 49 7.85 -4.47 -12.06
N ASN A 50 9.08 -4.88 -11.77
CA ASN A 50 9.36 -5.99 -10.87
C ASN A 50 8.75 -5.78 -9.47
N SER A 51 8.30 -6.87 -8.88
CA SER A 51 7.76 -6.86 -7.51
C SER A 51 7.84 -8.27 -6.90
N THR A 52 8.63 -8.42 -5.86
CA THR A 52 8.67 -9.68 -5.10
C THR A 52 7.41 -9.85 -4.27
N ARG A 53 7.13 -8.89 -3.38
CA ARG A 53 6.04 -9.00 -2.40
C ARG A 53 4.65 -8.96 -3.02
N THR A 54 4.35 -7.95 -3.83
CA THR A 54 3.00 -7.81 -4.41
C THR A 54 2.66 -8.95 -5.36
N ARG A 55 3.63 -9.39 -6.17
CA ARG A 55 3.44 -10.54 -7.05
C ARG A 55 3.15 -11.80 -6.23
N THR A 56 4.09 -12.18 -5.36
CA THR A 56 3.99 -13.43 -4.61
C THR A 56 2.76 -13.47 -3.72
N SER A 57 2.42 -12.36 -3.02
CA SER A 57 1.24 -12.32 -2.16
C SER A 57 -0.08 -12.46 -2.93
N PHE A 58 -0.19 -11.90 -4.15
CA PHE A 58 -1.37 -12.13 -4.99
C PHE A 58 -1.40 -13.55 -5.57
N GLU A 59 -0.28 -14.07 -6.09
CA GLU A 59 -0.21 -15.45 -6.63
C GLU A 59 -0.61 -16.47 -5.56
N VAL A 60 -0.01 -16.36 -4.37
CA VAL A 60 -0.31 -17.25 -3.24
C VAL A 60 -1.73 -17.02 -2.74
N GLY A 61 -2.18 -15.78 -2.64
CA GLY A 61 -3.54 -15.43 -2.19
C GLY A 61 -4.63 -16.02 -3.09
N VAL A 62 -4.50 -15.88 -4.41
CA VAL A 62 -5.42 -16.47 -5.38
C VAL A 62 -5.43 -18.00 -5.27
N TYR A 63 -4.24 -18.62 -5.17
CA TYR A 63 -4.12 -20.07 -4.99
C TYR A 63 -4.80 -20.54 -3.70
N GLN A 64 -4.56 -19.88 -2.58
CA GLN A 64 -5.17 -20.23 -1.30
C GLN A 64 -6.70 -20.09 -1.30
N LEU A 65 -7.25 -19.19 -2.09
CA LEU A 65 -8.69 -19.06 -2.29
C LEU A 65 -9.25 -19.99 -3.36
N GLY A 66 -8.44 -20.90 -3.93
CA GLY A 66 -8.87 -21.91 -4.91
C GLY A 66 -9.04 -21.38 -6.34
N GLY A 67 -8.52 -20.19 -6.66
CA GLY A 67 -8.54 -19.58 -7.98
C GLY A 67 -7.28 -19.86 -8.79
N LEU A 68 -7.27 -19.35 -10.05
CA LEU A 68 -6.12 -19.33 -10.93
C LEU A 68 -5.52 -17.93 -11.02
N GLY A 69 -4.31 -17.73 -10.53
CA GLY A 69 -3.52 -16.52 -10.75
C GLY A 69 -2.60 -16.69 -11.95
N ASN A 70 -2.74 -15.85 -12.97
CA ASN A 70 -1.87 -15.86 -14.14
C ASN A 70 -1.00 -14.61 -14.18
N TYR A 71 0.30 -14.79 -13.96
CA TYR A 71 1.27 -13.71 -14.04
C TYR A 71 1.61 -13.37 -15.49
N MET A 72 1.67 -12.07 -15.79
CA MET A 72 2.09 -11.51 -17.06
C MET A 72 3.06 -10.34 -16.84
N ASN A 73 4.20 -10.37 -17.50
CA ASN A 73 5.10 -9.22 -17.59
C ASN A 73 4.55 -8.24 -18.65
N ALA A 74 3.89 -7.17 -18.18
CA ALA A 74 3.25 -6.22 -19.07
C ALA A 74 4.25 -5.46 -19.98
N ALA A 75 5.51 -5.34 -19.55
CA ALA A 75 6.53 -4.65 -20.36
C ALA A 75 7.05 -5.48 -21.53
N THR A 76 7.00 -6.82 -21.45
CA THR A 76 7.63 -7.71 -22.43
C THR A 76 6.67 -8.69 -23.11
N GLU A 77 5.56 -9.04 -22.46
CA GLU A 77 4.64 -10.07 -22.96
C GLU A 77 3.37 -9.50 -23.59
N LEU A 78 2.99 -8.25 -23.24
CA LEU A 78 1.82 -7.62 -23.83
C LEU A 78 2.15 -6.92 -25.16
N GLN A 79 1.16 -6.89 -26.05
CA GLN A 79 1.28 -6.25 -27.38
C GLN A 79 1.28 -4.71 -27.29
N SER A 80 1.04 -4.12 -26.13
CA SER A 80 1.16 -2.68 -25.89
C SER A 80 2.54 -2.14 -26.27
N GLY A 81 3.60 -2.92 -26.03
CA GLY A 81 4.95 -2.62 -26.49
C GLY A 81 5.14 -2.67 -28.02
N ARG A 82 4.14 -3.16 -28.75
CA ARG A 82 4.09 -3.26 -30.22
C ARG A 82 3.02 -2.38 -30.86
N GLY A 83 2.47 -1.43 -30.09
CA GLY A 83 1.52 -0.44 -30.58
C GLY A 83 0.03 -0.79 -30.40
N GLU A 84 -0.31 -1.88 -29.67
CA GLU A 84 -1.69 -2.13 -29.28
C GLU A 84 -2.17 -1.06 -28.28
N PRO A 85 -3.29 -0.37 -28.55
CA PRO A 85 -3.85 0.59 -27.60
C PRO A 85 -4.25 -0.07 -26.28
N LEU A 86 -4.02 0.61 -25.16
CA LEU A 86 -4.38 0.12 -23.82
C LEU A 86 -5.84 -0.32 -23.71
N LYS A 87 -6.73 0.43 -24.35
CA LYS A 87 -8.17 0.13 -24.39
C LYS A 87 -8.52 -1.22 -25.02
N ASP A 88 -7.72 -1.68 -25.97
CA ASP A 88 -7.98 -2.96 -26.64
C ASP A 88 -7.46 -4.11 -25.76
N THR A 89 -6.28 -3.97 -25.17
CA THR A 89 -5.78 -4.88 -24.13
C THR A 89 -6.77 -5.02 -22.97
N ALA A 90 -7.32 -3.90 -22.46
CA ALA A 90 -8.30 -3.90 -21.37
C ALA A 90 -9.55 -4.71 -21.72
N ARG A 91 -10.11 -4.47 -22.92
CA ARG A 91 -11.31 -5.18 -23.39
C ARG A 91 -11.09 -6.66 -23.62
N VAL A 92 -9.91 -7.07 -24.09
CA VAL A 92 -9.55 -8.48 -24.29
C VAL A 92 -9.38 -9.18 -22.95
N LEU A 93 -8.55 -8.62 -22.05
CA LEU A 93 -8.28 -9.24 -20.75
C LEU A 93 -9.55 -9.32 -19.88
N GLY A 94 -10.41 -8.33 -19.94
CA GLY A 94 -11.71 -8.35 -19.26
C GLY A 94 -12.72 -9.40 -19.82
N ARG A 95 -12.43 -10.05 -20.94
CA ARG A 95 -13.22 -11.20 -21.45
C ARG A 95 -12.62 -12.55 -21.06
N TYR A 96 -11.35 -12.58 -20.66
CA TYR A 96 -10.66 -13.80 -20.29
C TYR A 96 -10.58 -14.01 -18.78
N TYR A 97 -10.50 -12.92 -18.02
CA TYR A 97 -10.29 -12.95 -16.58
C TYR A 97 -11.48 -12.38 -15.82
N ASP A 98 -11.68 -12.86 -14.61
CA ASP A 98 -12.70 -12.35 -13.67
C ASP A 98 -12.23 -11.10 -12.92
N CYS A 99 -10.91 -10.88 -12.83
CA CYS A 99 -10.29 -9.71 -12.21
C CYS A 99 -8.90 -9.46 -12.79
N VAL A 100 -8.46 -8.20 -12.77
CA VAL A 100 -7.11 -7.81 -13.13
C VAL A 100 -6.44 -7.08 -11.96
N VAL A 101 -5.27 -7.56 -11.54
CA VAL A 101 -4.36 -6.83 -10.68
C VAL A 101 -3.30 -6.22 -11.57
N TRP A 102 -3.17 -4.89 -11.56
CA TRP A 102 -2.16 -4.23 -12.38
C TRP A 102 -1.22 -3.37 -11.55
N ARG A 103 0.09 -3.65 -11.66
CA ARG A 103 1.16 -2.82 -11.15
C ARG A 103 1.82 -2.08 -12.31
N THR A 104 1.62 -0.77 -12.38
CA THR A 104 2.08 0.07 -13.48
C THR A 104 2.76 1.34 -12.97
N TYR A 105 3.03 2.28 -13.87
CA TYR A 105 3.62 3.57 -13.54
C TYR A 105 2.53 4.61 -13.33
N ARG A 106 1.75 4.92 -14.34
CA ARG A 106 0.80 6.03 -14.33
C ARG A 106 -0.57 5.61 -13.77
N GLN A 107 -1.08 6.39 -12.82
CA GLN A 107 -2.41 6.16 -12.25
C GLN A 107 -3.51 6.30 -13.31
N CYS A 108 -3.39 7.29 -14.20
CA CYS A 108 -4.40 7.50 -15.26
C CYS A 108 -4.52 6.32 -16.21
N ASP A 109 -3.43 5.60 -16.51
CA ASP A 109 -3.49 4.39 -17.35
C ASP A 109 -4.28 3.27 -16.65
N LEU A 110 -4.08 3.13 -15.32
CA LEU A 110 -4.84 2.17 -14.52
C LEU A 110 -6.34 2.52 -14.46
N GLU A 111 -6.67 3.80 -14.32
CA GLU A 111 -8.05 4.29 -14.28
C GLU A 111 -8.73 4.08 -15.65
N GLU A 112 -8.09 4.44 -16.78
CA GLU A 112 -8.58 4.18 -18.14
C GLU A 112 -8.81 2.67 -18.37
N PHE A 113 -7.86 1.84 -17.92
CA PHE A 113 -8.00 0.38 -18.03
C PHE A 113 -9.22 -0.13 -17.24
N ALA A 114 -9.41 0.35 -16.02
CA ALA A 114 -10.52 -0.06 -15.16
C ALA A 114 -11.89 0.32 -15.71
N GLU A 115 -11.99 1.47 -16.40
CA GLU A 115 -13.22 1.90 -17.07
C GLU A 115 -13.62 0.94 -18.22
N LEU A 116 -12.64 0.36 -18.90
CA LEU A 116 -12.83 -0.40 -20.15
C LEU A 116 -12.77 -1.93 -19.99
N ALA A 117 -12.18 -2.42 -18.90
CA ALA A 117 -11.98 -3.86 -18.69
C ALA A 117 -13.30 -4.62 -18.47
N GLY A 118 -14.33 -3.98 -17.91
CA GLY A 118 -15.62 -4.62 -17.62
C GLY A 118 -15.58 -5.61 -16.45
N VAL A 119 -14.44 -5.80 -15.80
CA VAL A 119 -14.19 -6.63 -14.61
C VAL A 119 -13.52 -5.81 -13.52
N PRO A 120 -13.54 -6.25 -12.24
CA PRO A 120 -12.80 -5.59 -11.18
C PRO A 120 -11.32 -5.41 -11.50
N VAL A 121 -10.77 -4.24 -11.14
CA VAL A 121 -9.35 -3.93 -11.26
C VAL A 121 -8.80 -3.53 -9.91
N ILE A 122 -7.64 -4.08 -9.56
CA ILE A 122 -6.93 -3.82 -8.30
C ILE A 122 -5.59 -3.17 -8.62
N ASN A 123 -5.31 -2.06 -7.97
CA ASN A 123 -4.03 -1.37 -8.04
C ASN A 123 -2.93 -2.12 -7.28
N GLY A 124 -1.98 -2.71 -7.99
CA GLY A 124 -0.80 -3.35 -7.42
C GLY A 124 0.34 -2.38 -7.03
N LEU A 125 0.26 -1.14 -7.39
CA LEU A 125 1.05 0.08 -7.17
C LEU A 125 1.11 0.90 -8.45
N THR A 126 0.93 2.20 -8.32
CA THR A 126 1.25 3.22 -9.33
C THR A 126 2.21 4.27 -8.75
N ASP A 127 2.52 5.30 -9.53
CA ASP A 127 3.23 6.51 -9.08
C ASP A 127 2.43 7.32 -8.05
N TYR A 128 1.11 7.15 -8.04
CA TYR A 128 0.18 7.93 -7.22
C TYR A 128 -0.31 7.20 -5.96
N ALA A 129 -0.57 5.86 -6.03
CA ALA A 129 -1.22 5.13 -4.95
C ALA A 129 -0.70 3.71 -4.74
N HIS A 130 -0.73 3.25 -3.48
CA HIS A 130 -0.45 1.88 -3.06
C HIS A 130 -1.50 1.35 -2.07
N PRO A 131 -2.77 1.18 -2.48
CA PRO A 131 -3.86 0.86 -1.56
C PRO A 131 -3.66 -0.46 -0.81
N CYS A 132 -3.19 -1.50 -1.49
CA CYS A 132 -2.95 -2.80 -0.85
C CYS A 132 -1.88 -2.77 0.25
N GLN A 133 -0.92 -1.85 0.18
CA GLN A 133 0.05 -1.68 1.24
C GLN A 133 -0.60 -1.04 2.46
N VAL A 134 -1.31 0.06 2.26
CA VAL A 134 -1.93 0.80 3.35
C VAL A 134 -3.01 -0.03 4.08
N LEU A 135 -3.74 -0.88 3.36
CA LEU A 135 -4.64 -1.84 4.01
C LEU A 135 -3.88 -2.81 4.92
N ALA A 136 -2.67 -3.25 4.53
CA ALA A 136 -1.83 -4.11 5.38
C ALA A 136 -1.26 -3.36 6.58
N ASP A 137 -0.85 -2.10 6.39
CA ASP A 137 -0.40 -1.23 7.47
C ASP A 137 -1.52 -1.07 8.53
N LEU A 138 -2.72 -0.71 8.08
CA LEU A 138 -3.88 -0.54 8.96
C LEU A 138 -4.30 -1.84 9.67
N MET A 139 -4.27 -2.98 8.96
CA MET A 139 -4.50 -4.29 9.59
C MET A 139 -3.48 -4.56 10.70
N THR A 140 -2.20 -4.31 10.43
CA THR A 140 -1.12 -4.54 11.40
C THR A 140 -1.25 -3.65 12.63
N ILE A 141 -1.59 -2.38 12.42
CA ILE A 141 -1.87 -1.44 13.52
C ILE A 141 -3.06 -1.94 14.35
N ARG A 142 -4.16 -2.34 13.70
CA ARG A 142 -5.38 -2.83 14.39
C ARG A 142 -5.10 -4.11 15.17
N GLU A 143 -4.37 -5.06 14.62
CA GLU A 143 -3.96 -6.29 15.32
C GLU A 143 -3.13 -6.01 16.58
N ARG A 144 -2.25 -5.01 16.52
CA ARG A 144 -1.34 -4.70 17.62
C ARG A 144 -1.96 -3.78 18.67
N ARG A 145 -2.77 -2.80 18.24
CA ARG A 145 -3.35 -1.75 19.08
C ARG A 145 -4.81 -1.99 19.49
N GLY A 146 -5.50 -2.94 18.85
CA GLY A 146 -6.92 -3.22 19.04
C GLY A 146 -7.87 -2.20 18.39
N THR A 147 -7.38 -1.02 18.04
CA THR A 147 -8.18 0.05 17.38
C THR A 147 -7.33 0.91 16.47
N LEU A 148 -7.96 1.49 15.45
CA LEU A 148 -7.38 2.53 14.60
C LEU A 148 -7.83 3.92 15.04
N GLU A 149 -9.06 4.05 15.56
CA GLU A 149 -9.65 5.34 15.92
C GLU A 149 -8.79 6.09 16.94
N GLY A 150 -8.46 7.34 16.62
CA GLY A 150 -7.67 8.23 17.48
C GLY A 150 -6.18 7.96 17.58
N GLN A 151 -5.66 6.84 17.03
CA GLN A 151 -4.22 6.57 16.97
C GLN A 151 -3.51 7.65 16.14
N LYS A 152 -2.35 8.09 16.58
CA LYS A 152 -1.51 9.05 15.86
C LYS A 152 -0.50 8.32 14.99
N LEU A 153 -0.67 8.40 13.68
CA LEU A 153 0.25 7.89 12.68
C LEU A 153 1.14 9.04 12.19
N CYS A 154 2.45 8.83 12.21
CA CYS A 154 3.45 9.73 11.63
C CYS A 154 4.16 9.05 10.47
N PHE A 155 3.94 9.54 9.24
CA PHE A 155 4.74 9.14 8.09
C PHE A 155 5.92 10.08 7.92
N ILE A 156 7.13 9.54 7.74
CA ILE A 156 8.37 10.29 7.52
C ILE A 156 9.02 9.81 6.23
N GLY A 157 9.14 10.68 5.23
CA GLY A 157 9.73 10.34 3.95
C GLY A 157 9.26 11.19 2.78
N ASP A 158 9.24 10.59 1.60
CA ASP A 158 8.79 11.23 0.35
C ASP A 158 7.26 11.25 0.25
N GLY A 159 6.68 12.39 -0.10
CA GLY A 159 5.24 12.56 -0.36
C GLY A 159 4.74 11.83 -1.62
N CYS A 160 5.20 10.61 -1.84
CA CYS A 160 4.88 9.76 -2.98
C CYS A 160 3.61 8.89 -2.77
N SER A 161 3.47 7.84 -3.56
CA SER A 161 2.33 6.91 -3.54
C SER A 161 2.00 6.33 -2.15
N MET A 162 3.05 6.10 -1.31
CA MET A 162 2.84 5.63 0.07
C MET A 162 2.20 6.71 0.93
N ALA A 163 2.78 7.93 0.95
CA ALA A 163 2.25 9.05 1.70
C ALA A 163 0.82 9.37 1.27
N ASN A 164 0.57 9.45 -0.05
CA ASN A 164 -0.77 9.70 -0.59
C ASN A 164 -1.79 8.70 -0.05
N SER A 165 -1.47 7.42 -0.08
CA SER A 165 -2.38 6.36 0.35
C SER A 165 -2.52 6.29 1.86
N LEU A 166 -1.44 6.49 2.64
CA LEU A 166 -1.46 6.51 4.10
C LEU A 166 -2.28 7.66 4.66
N ILE A 167 -2.14 8.86 4.08
CA ILE A 167 -2.94 10.03 4.48
C ILE A 167 -4.43 9.71 4.34
N VAL A 168 -4.84 9.25 3.16
CA VAL A 168 -6.27 8.96 2.91
C VAL A 168 -6.74 7.79 3.76
N GLY A 169 -6.01 6.67 3.77
CA GLY A 169 -6.40 5.47 4.51
C GLY A 169 -6.45 5.68 6.02
N GLY A 170 -5.46 6.36 6.59
CA GLY A 170 -5.42 6.67 8.01
C GLY A 170 -6.58 7.59 8.44
N LEU A 171 -6.87 8.62 7.66
CA LEU A 171 -7.98 9.53 7.94
C LEU A 171 -9.35 8.84 7.80
N LEU A 172 -9.55 7.99 6.78
CA LEU A 172 -10.76 7.17 6.64
C LEU A 172 -10.95 6.19 7.81
N ALA A 173 -9.85 5.67 8.35
CA ALA A 173 -9.85 4.78 9.51
C ALA A 173 -10.03 5.51 10.87
N GLY A 174 -10.21 6.84 10.86
CA GLY A 174 -10.40 7.64 12.07
C GLY A 174 -9.12 8.04 12.79
N MET A 175 -7.96 7.76 12.24
CA MET A 175 -6.64 8.10 12.82
C MET A 175 -6.36 9.61 12.74
N ARG A 176 -5.40 10.09 13.51
CA ARG A 176 -4.71 11.36 13.31
C ARG A 176 -3.45 11.09 12.49
N VAL A 177 -3.27 11.81 11.40
CA VAL A 177 -2.16 11.57 10.48
C VAL A 177 -1.26 12.79 10.40
N THR A 178 0.01 12.58 10.67
CA THR A 178 1.07 13.57 10.42
C THR A 178 1.94 13.06 9.27
N CYS A 179 2.08 13.84 8.22
CA CYS A 179 3.01 13.56 7.12
C CYS A 179 4.19 14.51 7.22
N VAL A 180 5.40 13.96 7.27
CA VAL A 180 6.64 14.73 7.35
C VAL A 180 7.47 14.46 6.11
N CYS A 181 7.69 15.48 5.31
CA CYS A 181 8.48 15.40 4.07
C CYS A 181 9.30 16.67 3.86
N PRO A 182 10.45 16.60 3.18
CA PRO A 182 11.22 17.79 2.82
C PRO A 182 10.43 18.74 1.93
N GLU A 183 10.80 20.00 1.91
CA GLU A 183 10.28 20.95 0.92
C GLU A 183 10.54 20.45 -0.50
N GLY A 184 9.52 20.54 -1.36
CA GLY A 184 9.57 20.03 -2.74
C GLY A 184 9.18 18.55 -2.90
N TYR A 185 8.99 17.81 -1.81
CA TYR A 185 8.57 16.40 -1.82
C TYR A 185 7.20 16.18 -1.15
N ARG A 186 6.27 17.10 -1.41
CA ARG A 186 4.93 17.06 -0.79
C ARG A 186 4.02 16.02 -1.43
N PRO A 187 3.05 15.47 -0.67
CA PRO A 187 1.96 14.67 -1.22
C PRO A 187 1.19 15.39 -2.33
N ALA A 188 0.47 14.62 -3.13
CA ALA A 188 -0.33 15.13 -4.24
C ALA A 188 -1.37 16.17 -3.75
N ALA A 189 -1.61 17.21 -4.56
CA ALA A 189 -2.46 18.35 -4.16
C ALA A 189 -3.90 17.94 -3.84
N ASP A 190 -4.46 17.00 -4.58
CA ASP A 190 -5.80 16.47 -4.35
C ASP A 190 -5.90 15.64 -3.05
N VAL A 191 -4.82 14.93 -2.67
CA VAL A 191 -4.70 14.25 -1.38
C VAL A 191 -4.66 15.26 -0.24
N LEU A 192 -3.92 16.35 -0.40
CA LEU A 192 -3.88 17.44 0.60
C LEU A 192 -5.26 18.13 0.72
N MET A 193 -5.96 18.34 -0.39
CA MET A 193 -7.33 18.86 -0.37
C MET A 193 -8.31 17.89 0.31
N PHE A 194 -8.15 16.58 0.11
CA PHE A 194 -8.92 15.57 0.83
C PHE A 194 -8.64 15.66 2.34
N ALA A 195 -7.37 15.67 2.73
CA ALA A 195 -6.95 15.69 4.12
C ALA A 195 -7.39 16.95 4.86
N HIS A 196 -7.41 18.10 4.18
CA HIS A 196 -7.87 19.37 4.74
C HIS A 196 -9.32 19.32 5.29
N LYS A 197 -10.18 18.46 4.76
CA LYS A 197 -11.55 18.26 5.25
C LYS A 197 -11.59 17.65 6.66
N TYR A 198 -10.51 17.05 7.12
CA TYR A 198 -10.39 16.42 8.44
C TYR A 198 -9.84 17.37 9.53
N GLY A 199 -9.51 18.63 9.17
CA GLY A 199 -9.06 19.66 10.10
C GLY A 199 -7.85 19.22 10.92
N GLU A 200 -7.96 19.33 12.24
CA GLU A 200 -6.87 19.01 13.19
C GLU A 200 -6.45 17.51 13.23
N LYS A 201 -7.14 16.64 12.50
CA LYS A 201 -6.70 15.23 12.35
C LYS A 201 -5.56 15.07 11.36
N PHE A 202 -5.21 16.10 10.58
CA PHE A 202 -4.12 16.06 9.60
C PHE A 202 -3.12 17.19 9.79
N HIS A 203 -1.84 16.86 9.78
CA HIS A 203 -0.73 17.82 9.77
C HIS A 203 0.28 17.47 8.69
N LEU A 204 0.76 18.50 7.98
CA LEU A 204 1.88 18.39 7.05
C LEU A 204 3.04 19.21 7.60
N LEU A 205 4.15 18.56 7.90
CA LEU A 205 5.33 19.13 8.54
C LEU A 205 6.60 18.87 7.72
N THR A 206 7.66 19.60 8.05
CA THR A 206 8.99 19.41 7.47
C THR A 206 10.04 18.99 8.51
N ASP A 207 9.71 19.05 9.82
CA ASP A 207 10.58 18.63 10.89
C ASP A 207 10.18 17.25 11.42
N PRO A 208 11.02 16.21 11.22
CA PRO A 208 10.76 14.87 11.74
C PRO A 208 10.59 14.82 13.27
N ALA A 209 11.33 15.62 14.03
CA ALA A 209 11.25 15.63 15.49
C ALA A 209 9.91 16.18 15.99
N GLU A 210 9.35 17.17 15.32
CA GLU A 210 8.01 17.68 15.59
C GLU A 210 6.93 16.65 15.20
N GLY A 211 7.11 16.02 14.03
CA GLY A 211 6.13 15.07 13.49
C GLY A 211 5.97 13.81 14.32
N VAL A 212 7.08 13.25 14.80
CA VAL A 212 7.10 11.99 15.56
C VAL A 212 6.57 12.14 16.98
N LYS A 213 6.48 13.37 17.49
CA LYS A 213 6.11 13.63 18.88
C LYS A 213 4.79 12.96 19.25
N ASP A 214 4.83 12.13 20.31
CA ASP A 214 3.68 11.38 20.83
C ASP A 214 2.98 10.48 19.77
N ALA A 215 3.68 10.05 18.73
CA ALA A 215 3.13 9.12 17.73
C ALA A 215 2.91 7.73 18.34
N ASP A 216 1.78 7.10 17.98
CA ASP A 216 1.49 5.70 18.28
C ASP A 216 2.15 4.77 17.26
N VAL A 217 2.25 5.25 16.00
CA VAL A 217 2.82 4.52 14.88
C VAL A 217 3.67 5.46 14.05
N VAL A 218 4.89 5.05 13.79
CA VAL A 218 5.80 5.69 12.83
C VAL A 218 5.86 4.83 11.58
N VAL A 219 5.75 5.44 10.40
CA VAL A 219 5.86 4.73 9.11
C VAL A 219 6.90 5.43 8.27
N THR A 220 7.79 4.67 7.64
CA THR A 220 8.71 5.20 6.65
C THR A 220 8.77 4.30 5.42
N ALA A 221 9.33 4.81 4.34
CA ALA A 221 9.51 4.09 3.08
C ALA A 221 10.77 4.57 2.38
N ALA A 222 11.37 3.70 1.56
CA ALA A 222 12.53 4.05 0.76
C ALA A 222 12.23 5.25 -0.14
N TRP A 223 12.95 6.33 0.03
CA TRP A 223 12.87 7.54 -0.78
C TRP A 223 13.98 7.61 -1.84
N ASN A 224 14.99 6.75 -1.75
CA ASN A 224 16.06 6.63 -2.75
C ASN A 224 15.90 5.32 -3.53
N THR A 225 15.23 5.38 -4.67
CA THR A 225 14.85 4.18 -5.46
C THR A 225 15.73 3.95 -6.70
N ALA A 226 16.70 4.84 -6.97
CA ALA A 226 17.56 4.79 -8.15
C ALA A 226 19.05 5.05 -7.78
N PRO A 227 19.69 4.17 -6.98
CA PRO A 227 21.08 4.37 -6.53
C PRO A 227 22.05 4.61 -7.69
N GLY A 228 23.01 5.52 -7.49
CA GLY A 228 24.04 5.84 -8.48
C GLY A 228 23.60 6.79 -9.60
N THR A 229 22.44 7.40 -9.48
CA THR A 229 21.95 8.44 -10.41
C THR A 229 22.11 9.84 -9.81
N PRO A 230 22.16 10.92 -10.63
CA PRO A 230 22.14 12.30 -10.13
C PRO A 230 20.92 12.62 -9.26
N GLU A 231 19.78 11.98 -9.54
CA GLU A 231 18.57 12.07 -8.73
C GLU A 231 18.78 11.47 -7.33
N SER A 232 19.43 10.31 -7.25
CA SER A 232 19.79 9.68 -5.98
C SER A 232 20.66 10.59 -5.11
N GLU A 233 21.70 11.21 -5.70
CA GLU A 233 22.57 12.14 -4.97
C GLU A 233 21.81 13.37 -4.48
N ARG A 234 20.90 13.89 -5.26
CA ARG A 234 20.02 15.00 -4.84
C ARG A 234 19.15 14.57 -3.66
N ARG A 235 18.50 13.41 -3.74
CA ARG A 235 17.63 12.89 -2.68
C ARG A 235 18.40 12.64 -1.38
N LEU A 236 19.60 12.09 -1.43
CA LEU A 236 20.46 11.93 -0.25
C LEU A 236 20.75 13.26 0.46
N ARG A 237 20.88 14.37 -0.27
CA ARG A 237 21.05 15.70 0.33
C ARG A 237 19.72 16.25 0.88
N ASP A 238 18.65 16.15 0.10
CA ASP A 238 17.35 16.77 0.43
C ASP A 238 16.66 16.03 1.59
N PHE A 239 16.92 14.71 1.75
CA PHE A 239 16.42 13.90 2.87
C PHE A 239 17.41 13.79 4.03
N ALA A 240 18.48 14.59 4.06
CA ALA A 240 19.36 14.65 5.21
C ALA A 240 18.56 15.03 6.48
N GLY A 241 18.61 14.17 7.50
CA GLY A 241 17.83 14.36 8.74
C GLY A 241 16.45 13.67 8.77
N PHE A 242 16.03 13.02 7.69
CA PHE A 242 14.76 12.27 7.62
C PHE A 242 14.91 10.77 7.92
N GLN A 243 16.10 10.32 8.29
CA GLN A 243 16.32 8.94 8.72
C GLN A 243 15.61 8.65 10.03
N VAL A 244 14.82 7.56 10.08
CA VAL A 244 14.26 7.05 11.32
C VAL A 244 15.36 6.35 12.12
N THR A 245 15.77 6.98 13.21
CA THR A 245 16.81 6.54 14.13
C THR A 245 16.24 6.30 15.52
N GLY A 246 16.95 5.57 16.42
CA GLY A 246 16.53 5.40 17.82
C GLY A 246 16.28 6.73 18.53
N ARG A 247 17.15 7.73 18.30
CA ARG A 247 16.97 9.07 18.85
C ARG A 247 15.69 9.76 18.38
N LEU A 248 15.30 9.54 17.12
CA LEU A 248 14.04 10.08 16.59
C LEU A 248 12.85 9.36 17.22
N MET A 249 12.93 8.04 17.37
CA MET A 249 11.88 7.22 17.99
C MET A 249 11.66 7.55 19.48
N GLU A 250 12.66 8.09 20.20
CA GLU A 250 12.49 8.59 21.57
C GLU A 250 11.43 9.71 21.68
N GLY A 251 11.13 10.40 20.60
CA GLY A 251 10.06 11.42 20.53
C GLY A 251 8.66 10.83 20.40
N ALA A 252 8.52 9.58 19.97
CA ALA A 252 7.27 8.87 19.90
C ALA A 252 6.86 8.32 21.28
N LYS A 253 5.70 7.68 21.35
CA LYS A 253 5.32 6.96 22.59
C LYS A 253 6.27 5.80 22.86
N PRO A 254 6.48 5.43 24.15
CA PRO A 254 7.41 4.35 24.51
C PRO A 254 7.08 2.99 23.89
N ASP A 255 5.82 2.77 23.53
CA ASP A 255 5.31 1.56 22.90
C ASP A 255 4.95 1.79 21.42
N ALA A 256 5.50 2.85 20.79
CA ALA A 256 5.24 3.18 19.42
C ALA A 256 5.67 2.04 18.48
N MET A 257 4.81 1.73 17.52
CA MET A 257 5.11 0.79 16.44
C MET A 257 5.94 1.48 15.35
N LEU A 258 6.75 0.67 14.64
CA LEU A 258 7.41 1.12 13.41
C LEU A 258 7.05 0.19 12.25
N LEU A 259 6.56 0.76 11.16
CA LEU A 259 6.21 0.05 9.92
C LEU A 259 7.09 0.51 8.75
N HIS A 260 7.33 -0.40 7.82
CA HIS A 260 8.10 -0.16 6.62
C HIS A 260 7.67 -1.09 5.48
N CYS A 261 7.16 -0.54 4.39
CA CYS A 261 6.60 -1.31 3.26
C CYS A 261 7.61 -2.19 2.50
N LEU A 262 8.90 -2.09 2.80
CA LEU A 262 10.00 -2.80 2.14
C LEU A 262 10.06 -2.56 0.59
N PRO A 263 11.27 -2.60 -0.01
CA PRO A 263 12.59 -2.88 0.61
C PRO A 263 13.07 -1.72 1.48
N ALA A 264 13.86 -2.03 2.53
CA ALA A 264 14.47 -1.03 3.40
C ALA A 264 15.95 -0.81 3.01
N HIS A 265 16.35 0.46 2.89
CA HIS A 265 17.74 0.87 2.70
C HIS A 265 18.31 1.31 4.04
N ARG A 266 18.85 0.34 4.79
CA ARG A 266 19.47 0.60 6.10
C ARG A 266 20.61 1.60 5.98
N GLY A 267 20.54 2.67 6.75
CA GLY A 267 21.46 3.79 6.69
C GLY A 267 20.95 4.98 5.87
N GLU A 268 19.86 4.81 5.12
CA GLU A 268 19.17 5.88 4.40
C GLU A 268 17.89 6.30 5.15
N GLU A 269 16.72 5.76 4.81
CA GLU A 269 15.44 6.15 5.46
C GLU A 269 15.27 5.57 6.87
N ILE A 270 16.00 4.50 7.21
CA ILE A 270 15.94 3.84 8.50
C ILE A 270 17.31 3.34 8.93
N SER A 271 17.64 3.48 10.22
CA SER A 271 18.86 2.89 10.76
C SER A 271 18.74 1.37 10.91
N ALA A 272 19.87 0.66 10.76
CA ALA A 272 19.88 -0.81 10.89
C ALA A 272 19.40 -1.27 12.28
N ALA A 273 19.78 -0.57 13.34
CA ALA A 273 19.40 -0.92 14.72
C ALA A 273 17.88 -0.84 14.92
N VAL A 274 17.25 0.27 14.51
CA VAL A 274 15.81 0.48 14.64
C VAL A 274 15.04 -0.50 13.78
N PHE A 275 15.53 -0.80 12.58
CA PHE A 275 14.90 -1.81 11.73
C PHE A 275 14.85 -3.19 12.39
N GLU A 276 15.96 -3.63 12.97
CA GLU A 276 16.03 -4.95 13.62
C GLU A 276 15.23 -5.00 14.93
N GLU A 277 15.16 -3.89 15.68
CA GLU A 277 14.31 -3.76 16.87
C GLU A 277 12.83 -3.96 16.54
N HIS A 278 12.37 -3.39 15.42
CA HIS A 278 10.98 -3.46 14.96
C HIS A 278 10.73 -4.52 13.86
N ALA A 279 11.68 -5.42 13.63
CA ALA A 279 11.60 -6.40 12.54
C ALA A 279 10.32 -7.24 12.59
N ASN A 280 9.88 -7.63 13.79
CA ASN A 280 8.65 -8.43 13.93
C ASN A 280 7.39 -7.67 13.44
N GLU A 281 7.30 -6.39 13.67
CA GLU A 281 6.19 -5.54 13.21
C GLU A 281 6.24 -5.37 11.68
N ILE A 282 7.42 -5.07 11.15
CA ILE A 282 7.66 -4.89 9.70
C ILE A 282 7.37 -6.18 8.91
N PHE A 283 7.76 -7.34 9.43
CA PHE A 283 7.47 -8.60 8.74
C PHE A 283 6.04 -9.07 8.95
N THR A 284 5.37 -8.71 10.04
CA THR A 284 3.92 -8.91 10.20
C THR A 284 3.13 -8.05 9.20
N GLU A 285 3.53 -6.80 9.00
CA GLU A 285 2.99 -5.93 7.95
C GLU A 285 3.15 -6.56 6.56
N ALA A 286 4.33 -7.11 6.26
CA ALA A 286 4.58 -7.81 5.01
C ALA A 286 3.72 -9.08 4.86
N GLU A 287 3.49 -9.85 5.92
CA GLU A 287 2.55 -10.98 5.96
C GLU A 287 1.12 -10.52 5.69
N ASN A 288 0.68 -9.44 6.33
CA ASN A 288 -0.67 -8.92 6.20
C ASN A 288 -1.03 -8.47 4.78
N ARG A 289 -0.03 -8.22 3.92
CA ARG A 289 -0.24 -8.03 2.48
C ARG A 289 -1.00 -9.19 1.85
N LEU A 290 -0.67 -10.41 2.22
CA LEU A 290 -1.35 -11.61 1.73
C LEU A 290 -2.83 -11.61 2.14
N HIS A 291 -3.11 -11.29 3.40
CA HIS A 291 -4.46 -11.40 3.96
C HIS A 291 -5.40 -10.31 3.46
N VAL A 292 -4.95 -9.06 3.40
CA VAL A 292 -5.78 -7.96 2.85
C VAL A 292 -6.02 -8.13 1.35
N GLN A 293 -5.06 -8.67 0.60
CA GLN A 293 -5.24 -8.95 -0.82
C GLN A 293 -6.24 -10.08 -1.05
N LYS A 294 -6.21 -11.13 -0.20
CA LYS A 294 -7.25 -12.17 -0.21
C LYS A 294 -8.64 -11.58 0.08
N ALA A 295 -8.75 -10.71 1.08
CA ALA A 295 -10.01 -10.05 1.42
C ALA A 295 -10.56 -9.21 0.26
N VAL A 296 -9.73 -8.37 -0.35
CA VAL A 296 -10.11 -7.57 -1.52
C VAL A 296 -10.60 -8.45 -2.67
N LEU A 297 -9.88 -9.54 -2.97
CA LEU A 297 -10.29 -10.50 -4.02
C LEU A 297 -11.61 -11.19 -3.67
N ALA A 298 -11.79 -11.63 -2.42
CA ALA A 298 -13.01 -12.29 -1.98
C ALA A 298 -14.23 -11.36 -2.03
N ILE A 299 -14.09 -10.12 -1.58
CA ILE A 299 -15.15 -9.10 -1.66
C ILE A 299 -15.54 -8.82 -3.12
N LEU A 300 -14.56 -8.63 -4.00
CA LEU A 300 -14.80 -8.30 -5.41
C LEU A 300 -15.37 -9.46 -6.24
N LEU A 301 -14.99 -10.71 -5.93
CA LEU A 301 -15.28 -11.88 -6.77
C LEU A 301 -16.26 -12.88 -6.14
N ALA A 302 -16.34 -12.95 -4.83
CA ALA A 302 -17.26 -13.84 -4.11
C ALA A 302 -18.42 -13.10 -3.44
N GLY A 303 -18.38 -11.78 -3.36
CA GLY A 303 -19.47 -10.96 -2.83
C GLY A 303 -19.59 -10.99 -1.30
N LEU A 304 -18.47 -11.13 -0.59
CA LEU A 304 -18.40 -11.06 0.87
C LEU A 304 -18.71 -9.65 1.38
#